data_5011846759a52f2472bbe9acddc0abf7
#
_entry.id   5011846759a52f2472bbe9acddc0abf7
#
_cell.length_a   1.000
_cell.length_b   1.000
_cell.length_c   1.000
_cell.angle_alpha   90.00
_cell.angle_beta   90.00
_cell.angle_gamma   90.00
#
_symmetry.space_group_name_H-M   'P 1'
#
loop_
_entity.id
_entity.type
_entity.pdbx_description
1 polymer ?
#
loop_
_entity_poly.entity_id
_entity_poly.type
_entity_poly.pdbx_seq_one_letter_code
_entity_poly.pdbx_strand_id
1 'polypeptide(L)' 'MMTDPATAIRYEVFQLIDQQIEILRREGRLTDSDLDQFRLRSGRISDLYQQLDGIVRNRMFPLPPFARAS' A
#
# COMPACT_ATOMS: atom_id res chain seq x y z
N MET A 1 1.72 1.37 23.30
CA MET A 1 0.51 1.80 22.60
C MET A 1 0.36 0.96 21.33
N MET A 2 -0.76 0.28 21.18
CA MET A 2 -0.94 -0.59 20.02
C MET A 2 -1.47 0.21 18.84
N THR A 3 -0.72 0.17 17.75
CA THR A 3 -1.13 0.83 16.52
C THR A 3 -2.14 -0.06 15.79
N ASP A 4 -3.25 0.52 15.36
CA ASP A 4 -4.22 -0.19 14.53
C ASP A 4 -3.56 -0.66 13.23
N PRO A 5 -3.74 -1.92 12.80
CA PRO A 5 -3.12 -2.41 11.59
C PRO A 5 -3.41 -1.55 10.34
N ALA A 6 -4.64 -1.06 10.23
CA ALA A 6 -4.99 -0.19 9.10
C ALA A 6 -4.21 1.12 9.14
N THR A 7 -4.03 1.70 10.32
CA THR A 7 -3.26 2.93 10.48
C THR A 7 -1.79 2.72 10.14
N ALA A 8 -1.22 1.61 10.59
CA ALA A 8 0.16 1.27 10.29
C ALA A 8 0.39 1.10 8.78
N ILE A 9 -0.54 0.44 8.10
CA ILE A 9 -0.45 0.24 6.66
C ILE A 9 -0.55 1.58 5.93
N ARG A 10 -1.49 2.44 6.33
CA ARG A 10 -1.63 3.77 5.73
C ARG A 10 -0.37 4.59 5.89
N TYR A 11 0.23 4.54 7.05
CA TYR A 11 1.46 5.27 7.32
C TYR A 11 2.59 4.79 6.40
N GLU A 12 2.75 3.49 6.26
CA GLU A 12 3.76 2.93 5.37
C GLU A 12 3.50 3.32 3.92
N VAL A 13 2.25 3.27 3.47
CA VAL A 13 1.87 3.68 2.12
C VAL A 13 2.23 5.13 1.87
N PHE A 14 1.92 6.02 2.81
CA PHE A 14 2.26 7.44 2.67
C PHE A 14 3.76 7.65 2.54
N GLN A 15 4.56 6.95 3.33
CA GLN A 15 6.00 7.05 3.25
C GLN A 15 6.52 6.57 1.90
N LEU A 16 6.00 5.48 1.40
CA LEU A 16 6.40 4.95 0.10
C LEU A 16 6.01 5.88 -1.04
N ILE A 17 4.82 6.46 -0.97
CA ILE A 17 4.36 7.43 -1.96
C ILE A 17 5.24 8.67 -1.94
N ASP A 18 5.61 9.18 -0.77
CA ASP A 18 6.51 10.31 -0.64
C ASP A 18 7.86 10.01 -1.31
N GLN A 19 8.39 8.81 -1.13
CA GLN A 19 9.64 8.41 -1.78
C GLN A 19 9.50 8.37 -3.29
N GLN A 20 8.34 7.91 -3.80
CA GLN A 20 8.08 7.90 -5.24
C GLN A 20 8.03 9.32 -5.80
N ILE A 21 7.38 10.23 -5.09
CA ILE A 21 7.27 11.62 -5.48
C ILE A 21 8.67 12.27 -5.50
N GLU A 22 9.51 11.99 -4.51
CA GLU A 22 10.87 12.51 -4.46
C GLU A 22 11.69 12.08 -5.67
N ILE A 23 11.55 10.82 -6.08
CA ILE A 23 12.25 10.33 -7.26
C ILE A 23 11.77 11.07 -8.51
N LEU A 24 10.47 11.28 -8.64
CA LEU A 24 9.91 11.98 -9.80
C LEU A 24 10.28 13.47 -9.82
N ARG A 25 10.54 14.06 -8.67
CA ARG A 25 10.99 15.46 -8.59
C ARG A 25 12.42 15.67 -9.01
N ARG A 26 13.21 14.60 -9.08
CA ARG A 26 14.60 14.70 -9.54
C ARG A 26 14.64 14.88 -11.05
N GLU A 27 14.28 16.00 -11.49
CA GLU A 27 14.20 16.44 -12.88
C GLU A 27 14.95 15.58 -13.90
N GLY A 28 14.21 14.60 -14.46
CA GLY A 28 14.61 13.90 -15.67
C GLY A 28 15.84 13.01 -15.59
N ARG A 29 16.35 12.75 -14.40
CA ARG A 29 17.56 11.93 -14.26
C ARG A 29 17.30 10.66 -13.47
N LEU A 30 16.41 9.85 -14.00
CA LEU A 30 16.17 8.54 -13.42
C LEU A 30 17.20 7.56 -13.96
N THR A 31 17.94 6.94 -13.05
CA THR A 31 18.83 5.84 -13.41
C THR A 31 18.04 4.54 -13.49
N ASP A 32 18.64 3.49 -14.07
CA ASP A 32 18.02 2.17 -14.08
C ASP A 32 17.76 1.67 -12.67
N SER A 33 18.66 1.96 -11.74
CA SER A 33 18.49 1.60 -10.34
C SER A 33 17.28 2.31 -9.74
N ASP A 34 17.07 3.58 -10.05
CA ASP A 34 15.91 4.33 -9.58
C ASP A 34 14.61 3.72 -10.10
N LEU A 35 14.61 3.30 -11.37
CA LEU A 35 13.42 2.66 -11.96
C LEU A 35 13.13 1.31 -11.32
N ASP A 36 14.15 0.52 -11.03
CA ASP A 36 13.98 -0.75 -10.34
C ASP A 36 13.39 -0.55 -8.95
N GLN A 37 13.91 0.42 -8.20
CA GLN A 37 13.38 0.74 -6.89
C GLN A 37 11.95 1.27 -6.96
N PHE A 38 11.66 2.07 -7.98
CA PHE A 38 10.32 2.57 -8.20
C PHE A 38 9.33 1.41 -8.40
N ARG A 39 9.70 0.43 -9.22
CA ARG A 39 8.86 -0.75 -9.46
C ARG A 39 8.65 -1.56 -8.20
N LEU A 40 9.70 -1.76 -7.42
CA LEU A 40 9.61 -2.50 -6.17
C LEU A 40 8.68 -1.81 -5.19
N ARG A 41 8.81 -0.49 -5.06
CA ARG A 41 7.92 0.28 -4.18
C ARG A 41 6.48 0.25 -4.67
N SER A 42 6.27 0.34 -5.98
CA SER A 42 4.93 0.27 -6.55
C SER A 42 4.26 -1.07 -6.24
N GLY A 43 5.02 -2.16 -6.33
CA GLY A 43 4.53 -3.48 -5.95
C GLY A 43 4.19 -3.56 -4.46
N ARG A 44 5.05 -2.99 -3.61
CA ARG A 44 4.80 -2.95 -2.17
C ARG A 44 3.55 -2.13 -1.83
N ILE A 45 3.40 -0.97 -2.47
CA ILE A 45 2.22 -0.13 -2.28
C ILE A 45 0.95 -0.89 -2.67
N SER A 46 0.98 -1.59 -3.79
CA SER A 46 -0.17 -2.39 -4.24
C SER A 46 -0.53 -3.48 -3.22
N ASP A 47 0.47 -4.19 -2.70
CA ASP A 47 0.25 -5.22 -1.68
C ASP A 47 -0.36 -4.63 -0.41
N LEU A 48 0.13 -3.47 0.01
CA LEU A 48 -0.38 -2.81 1.20
C LEU A 48 -1.81 -2.35 1.01
N TYR A 49 -2.16 -1.84 -0.17
CA TYR A 49 -3.54 -1.48 -0.47
C TYR A 49 -4.47 -2.68 -0.44
N GLN A 50 -4.02 -3.83 -0.93
CA GLN A 50 -4.81 -5.05 -0.87
C GLN A 50 -5.04 -5.48 0.57
N GLN A 51 -4.02 -5.40 1.42
CA GLN A 51 -4.16 -5.71 2.83
C GLN A 51 -5.13 -4.74 3.51
N LEU A 52 -4.98 -3.47 3.22
CA LEU A 52 -5.85 -2.44 3.79
C LEU A 52 -7.31 -2.66 3.37
N ASP A 53 -7.52 -2.96 2.10
CA ASP A 53 -8.86 -3.23 1.56
C ASP A 53 -9.50 -4.42 2.29
N GLY A 54 -8.73 -5.48 2.52
CA GLY A 54 -9.21 -6.64 3.28
C GLY A 54 -9.61 -6.28 4.71
N ILE A 55 -8.81 -5.47 5.38
CA ILE A 55 -9.11 -5.02 6.76
C ILE A 55 -10.38 -4.18 6.78
N VAL A 56 -10.50 -3.24 5.85
CA VAL A 56 -11.67 -2.35 5.78
C VAL A 56 -12.93 -3.15 5.49
N ARG A 57 -12.88 -4.09 4.55
CA ARG A 57 -14.02 -4.93 4.23
C ARG A 57 -14.48 -5.74 5.42
N ASN A 58 -13.52 -6.33 6.14
CA ASN A 58 -13.87 -7.14 7.31
C ASN A 58 -14.51 -6.32 8.42
N ARG A 59 -14.18 -5.05 8.53
CA ARG A 59 -14.74 -4.18 9.55
C ARG A 59 -16.08 -3.60 9.16
N MET A 60 -16.21 -3.16 7.91
CA MET A 60 -17.39 -2.44 7.45
C MET A 60 -18.47 -3.38 6.92
N PHE A 61 -18.04 -4.48 6.31
CA PHE A 61 -18.97 -5.43 5.69
C PHE A 61 -18.59 -6.86 6.05
N PRO A 62 -18.77 -7.25 7.33
CA PRO A 62 -18.48 -8.63 7.71
C PRO A 62 -19.44 -9.56 6.98
N LEU A 63 -18.87 -10.43 6.14
CA LEU A 63 -19.68 -11.37 5.39
C LEU A 63 -20.23 -12.46 6.33
N PRO A 64 -21.53 -12.74 6.30
CA PRO A 64 -22.07 -13.87 7.05
C PRO A 64 -21.51 -15.18 6.48
N PRO A 65 -21.39 -16.23 7.33
CA PRO A 65 -20.80 -17.49 6.89
C PRO A 65 -21.47 -18.10 5.66
N PHE A 66 -22.77 -17.98 5.54
CA PHE A 66 -23.51 -18.55 4.41
C PHE A 66 -23.21 -17.81 3.09
N ALA A 67 -22.77 -16.56 3.13
CA ALA A 67 -22.44 -15.82 1.92
C ALA A 67 -21.16 -16.33 1.26
N ARG A 68 -20.36 -17.07 2.00
CA ARG A 68 -19.11 -17.64 1.47
C ARG A 68 -19.32 -18.95 0.73
N ALA A 69 -20.49 -19.53 0.87
CA ALA A 69 -20.77 -20.85 0.31
C ALA A 69 -21.08 -20.79 -1.18
N SER A 70 -21.22 -19.65 -1.73
CA SER A 70 -21.55 -19.49 -3.14
C SER A 70 -20.34 -19.64 -4.05
#